data_b9bf001ac823d8ea72072da241781e1f
#
_entry.id   b9bf001ac823d8ea72072da241781e1f
#
_cell.length_a   1.000
_cell.length_b   1.000
_cell.length_c   1.000
_cell.angle_alpha   90.00
_cell.angle_beta   90.00
_cell.angle_gamma   90.00
#
_symmetry.space_group_name_H-M   'P 1'
#
loop_
_entity.id
_entity.type
_entity.pdbx_description
1 polymer ?
#
loop_
_entity_poly.entity_id
_entity_poly.type
_entity_poly.pdbx_seq_one_letter_code
_entity_poly.pdbx_strand_id
1 'polypeptide(L)'
;MRLWPVLLLSAAAVPAAAQSASPPKLIVAISVDQLSSDVFDDYRPVLNGGFARLGRGTVFPHAYQGHAASETCPGHSTILTGAYPSRNGIIANTWYDLGQTRADKAVYCAEDERVAGSTSSAYTVSPWHLKVPTLGDYLKLQWPTSRTVAVAGKDRAAVMMSGQRPDQRWYWNGKTFATDLANAVVPQSVISARTAVAAQVAQPQAGLESPALCSAKAAVVPVGGGGAPVGAGRFVRAAGDATLFRASPEFDGATLALAAGLVREMKLGKSAAPDLLTVGLSATDYVGHRYGTEGQEMCLQMLSLDRDLGDFLAFLDREVGDYTVVLTADHGGKDIPERESAAGVAGAARVDPALSAGTMGKALGAKLGLAGTLLYGGNFGDIYVGRGLAPAQKAKVLAAALAAYRAHPQVEAVFTNDQLARTAIPVGTPDRWSLIQRARTSFDASRSGDFVVLLKKDITPIADTKGGYVSTHGSAWDYDRRVPIIFWRPGYPALTVDMPVQTVDILPTVAAMIGLAIPRGGIDGKCLSPAPGAVCVTE
;
A
#
# COMPACT_ATOMS: atom_id res chain seq x y z
N MET A 1 -60.01 60.24 14.50
CA MET A 1 -59.29 59.00 14.74
C MET A 1 -58.36 58.80 13.57
N ARG A 2 -57.07 59.00 13.76
CA ARG A 2 -56.01 58.71 12.72
C ARG A 2 -55.33 57.41 13.07
N LEU A 3 -55.45 56.40 12.21
CA LEU A 3 -54.74 55.10 12.29
C LEU A 3 -53.34 55.25 11.68
N TRP A 4 -52.31 54.94 12.46
CA TRP A 4 -50.96 54.83 11.98
C TRP A 4 -50.70 53.36 11.59
N PRO A 5 -50.02 53.07 10.45
CA PRO A 5 -49.64 51.72 10.12
C PRO A 5 -48.33 51.33 10.87
N VAL A 6 -48.38 50.19 11.54
CA VAL A 6 -47.19 49.55 12.14
C VAL A 6 -46.42 48.80 11.02
N LEU A 7 -45.23 49.28 10.70
CA LEU A 7 -44.30 48.55 9.83
C LEU A 7 -43.62 47.41 10.65
N LEU A 8 -43.94 46.19 10.32
CA LEU A 8 -43.20 45.01 10.78
C LEU A 8 -41.91 44.87 9.95
N LEU A 9 -40.74 45.16 10.55
CA LEU A 9 -39.44 44.83 9.98
C LEU A 9 -39.21 43.33 10.16
N SER A 10 -39.27 42.59 9.05
CA SER A 10 -38.81 41.19 9.00
C SER A 10 -37.28 41.20 8.98
N ALA A 11 -36.62 40.82 10.08
CA ALA A 11 -35.20 40.56 10.10
C ALA A 11 -34.93 39.25 9.35
N ALA A 12 -34.38 39.34 8.14
CA ALA A 12 -33.86 38.19 7.41
C ALA A 12 -32.61 37.65 8.17
N ALA A 13 -32.73 36.47 8.74
CA ALA A 13 -31.58 35.75 9.29
C ALA A 13 -30.60 35.44 8.16
N VAL A 14 -29.47 36.12 8.14
CA VAL A 14 -28.32 35.75 7.29
C VAL A 14 -27.82 34.40 7.77
N PRO A 15 -27.74 33.37 6.92
CA PRO A 15 -27.16 32.09 7.32
C PRO A 15 -25.71 32.35 7.76
N ALA A 16 -25.38 31.97 9.00
CA ALA A 16 -24.02 32.01 9.48
C ALA A 16 -23.16 31.15 8.53
N ALA A 17 -22.23 31.78 7.85
CA ALA A 17 -21.22 31.06 7.06
C ALA A 17 -20.56 30.04 7.99
N ALA A 18 -20.63 28.77 7.65
CA ALA A 18 -19.97 27.72 8.40
C ALA A 18 -18.48 28.10 8.48
N GLN A 19 -18.03 28.46 9.69
CA GLN A 19 -16.61 28.72 9.92
C GLN A 19 -15.86 27.46 9.52
N SER A 20 -14.97 27.56 8.52
CA SER A 20 -14.06 26.48 8.18
C SER A 20 -13.28 26.13 9.45
N ALA A 21 -13.35 24.87 9.87
CA ALA A 21 -12.59 24.42 11.03
C ALA A 21 -11.10 24.71 10.78
N SER A 22 -10.40 25.24 11.80
CA SER A 22 -8.95 25.49 11.67
C SER A 22 -8.22 24.21 11.24
N PRO A 23 -7.16 24.31 10.40
CA PRO A 23 -6.36 23.15 10.02
C PRO A 23 -5.89 22.38 11.26
N PRO A 24 -5.87 21.04 11.21
CA PRO A 24 -5.30 20.22 12.29
C PRO A 24 -3.81 20.53 12.47
N LYS A 25 -3.31 20.41 13.70
CA LYS A 25 -1.90 20.61 13.99
C LYS A 25 -1.00 19.48 13.54
N LEU A 26 -1.57 18.26 13.46
CA LEU A 26 -0.87 17.07 12.99
C LEU A 26 -1.80 16.28 12.05
N ILE A 27 -1.23 15.90 10.92
CA ILE A 27 -1.83 14.94 9.98
C ILE A 27 -1.15 13.61 10.23
N VAL A 28 -1.92 12.57 10.52
CA VAL A 28 -1.42 11.19 10.69
C VAL A 28 -1.97 10.34 9.53
N ALA A 29 -1.11 9.95 8.62
CA ALA A 29 -1.46 9.07 7.50
C ALA A 29 -0.97 7.65 7.80
N ILE A 30 -1.90 6.72 7.99
CA ILE A 30 -1.63 5.32 8.32
C ILE A 30 -1.98 4.45 7.12
N SER A 31 -1.01 3.65 6.66
CA SER A 31 -1.25 2.55 5.72
C SER A 31 -1.12 1.23 6.47
N VAL A 32 -2.17 0.41 6.47
CA VAL A 32 -2.11 -0.97 6.95
C VAL A 32 -1.91 -1.86 5.73
N ASP A 33 -0.69 -2.31 5.53
CA ASP A 33 -0.25 -3.10 4.37
C ASP A 33 -1.11 -4.37 4.21
N GLN A 34 -1.68 -4.59 3.03
CA GLN A 34 -2.58 -5.71 2.68
C GLN A 34 -3.96 -5.71 3.40
N LEU A 35 -4.41 -4.61 3.98
CA LEU A 35 -5.76 -4.56 4.56
C LEU A 35 -6.80 -4.45 3.46
N SER A 36 -7.28 -5.58 2.96
CA SER A 36 -8.38 -5.63 1.99
C SER A 36 -9.70 -5.14 2.59
N SER A 37 -10.62 -4.69 1.74
CA SER A 37 -12.00 -4.42 2.16
C SER A 37 -12.65 -5.66 2.77
N ASP A 38 -12.37 -6.84 2.24
CA ASP A 38 -12.95 -8.10 2.71
C ASP A 38 -12.48 -8.40 4.15
N VAL A 39 -11.18 -8.29 4.45
CA VAL A 39 -10.66 -8.42 5.82
C VAL A 39 -11.22 -7.33 6.74
N PHE A 40 -11.30 -6.09 6.26
CA PHE A 40 -11.86 -4.98 7.04
C PHE A 40 -13.33 -5.23 7.41
N ASP A 41 -14.15 -5.67 6.46
CA ASP A 41 -15.58 -5.92 6.68
C ASP A 41 -15.82 -7.12 7.61
N ASP A 42 -15.01 -8.18 7.51
CA ASP A 42 -15.08 -9.37 8.39
C ASP A 42 -14.84 -9.02 9.86
N TYR A 43 -13.86 -8.14 10.12
CA TYR A 43 -13.45 -7.84 11.49
C TYR A 43 -14.08 -6.55 12.06
N ARG A 44 -14.43 -5.56 11.23
CA ARG A 44 -15.01 -4.29 11.68
C ARG A 44 -16.14 -4.43 12.71
N PRO A 45 -17.08 -5.40 12.60
CA PRO A 45 -18.17 -5.52 13.57
C PRO A 45 -17.74 -5.95 14.98
N VAL A 46 -16.56 -6.56 15.12
CA VAL A 46 -16.05 -7.12 16.39
C VAL A 46 -14.90 -6.33 16.98
N LEU A 47 -14.30 -5.41 16.19
CA LEU A 47 -13.24 -4.52 16.65
C LEU A 47 -13.82 -3.40 17.52
N ASN A 48 -13.21 -3.11 18.65
CA ASN A 48 -13.72 -2.15 19.65
C ASN A 48 -12.68 -1.13 20.13
N GLY A 49 -11.46 -1.17 19.57
CA GLY A 49 -10.34 -0.28 19.86
C GLY A 49 -10.19 0.84 18.83
N GLY A 50 -9.04 0.84 18.14
CA GLY A 50 -8.68 1.90 17.19
C GLY A 50 -9.59 1.98 15.98
N PHE A 51 -9.96 0.86 15.38
CA PHE A 51 -10.87 0.83 14.24
C PHE A 51 -12.27 1.28 14.61
N ALA A 52 -12.80 0.86 15.77
CA ALA A 52 -14.10 1.35 16.24
C ALA A 52 -14.10 2.87 16.46
N ARG A 53 -12.99 3.41 16.95
CA ARG A 53 -12.83 4.84 17.12
C ARG A 53 -12.76 5.58 15.78
N LEU A 54 -11.92 5.12 14.85
CA LEU A 54 -11.78 5.70 13.52
C LEU A 54 -13.08 5.56 12.70
N GLY A 55 -13.84 4.50 12.92
CA GLY A 55 -15.16 4.29 12.33
C GLY A 55 -16.23 5.33 12.70
N ARG A 56 -15.94 6.21 13.68
CA ARG A 56 -16.76 7.39 13.99
C ARG A 56 -16.46 8.60 13.09
N GLY A 57 -15.57 8.46 12.14
CA GLY A 57 -15.31 9.44 11.08
C GLY A 57 -16.04 9.09 9.78
N THR A 58 -15.53 9.57 8.66
CA THR A 58 -16.04 9.22 7.33
C THR A 58 -15.31 7.98 6.81
N VAL A 59 -16.04 6.91 6.57
CA VAL A 59 -15.55 5.59 6.16
C VAL A 59 -16.01 5.28 4.75
N PHE A 60 -15.08 5.00 3.86
CA PHE A 60 -15.30 4.40 2.54
C PHE A 60 -14.79 2.95 2.60
N PRO A 61 -15.66 1.97 2.89
CA PRO A 61 -15.20 0.59 3.13
C PRO A 61 -14.69 -0.09 1.86
N HIS A 62 -15.15 0.33 0.68
CA HIS A 62 -14.87 -0.27 -0.62
C HIS A 62 -14.23 0.74 -1.57
N ALA A 63 -13.15 1.41 -1.12
CA ALA A 63 -12.31 2.21 -2.00
C ALA A 63 -11.38 1.32 -2.83
N TYR A 64 -10.67 1.92 -3.80
CA TYR A 64 -9.86 1.17 -4.76
C TYR A 64 -8.45 1.72 -4.91
N GLN A 65 -7.51 0.82 -5.04
CA GLN A 65 -6.30 1.07 -5.82
C GLN A 65 -6.69 1.08 -7.30
N GLY A 66 -6.47 2.20 -7.99
CA GLY A 66 -6.94 2.36 -9.38
C GLY A 66 -6.17 1.54 -10.42
N HIS A 67 -5.06 0.91 -10.05
CA HIS A 67 -4.11 0.26 -10.95
C HIS A 67 -4.18 -1.28 -10.91
N ALA A 68 -3.52 -1.95 -11.88
CA ALA A 68 -3.52 -3.39 -12.01
C ALA A 68 -2.42 -4.08 -11.19
N ALA A 69 -1.28 -3.43 -10.97
CA ALA A 69 -0.18 -3.98 -10.16
C ALA A 69 -0.41 -3.62 -8.68
N SER A 70 -1.30 -4.36 -8.01
CA SER A 70 -1.67 -4.13 -6.60
C SER A 70 -0.57 -4.64 -5.66
N GLU A 71 0.58 -3.97 -5.71
CA GLU A 71 1.78 -4.28 -4.93
C GLU A 71 2.13 -3.13 -3.97
N THR A 72 2.98 -3.41 -2.98
CA THR A 72 3.34 -2.46 -1.92
C THR A 72 3.85 -1.11 -2.46
N CYS A 73 4.80 -1.10 -3.42
CA CYS A 73 5.36 0.15 -3.93
C CYS A 73 4.34 0.99 -4.69
N PRO A 74 3.66 0.45 -5.72
CA PRO A 74 2.62 1.18 -6.43
C PRO A 74 1.52 1.67 -5.48
N GLY A 75 1.03 0.82 -4.59
CA GLY A 75 -0.04 1.16 -3.66
C GLY A 75 0.32 2.31 -2.73
N HIS A 76 1.44 2.20 -1.99
CA HIS A 76 1.89 3.28 -1.11
C HIS A 76 2.18 4.58 -1.87
N SER A 77 2.68 4.48 -3.11
CA SER A 77 2.98 5.67 -3.91
C SER A 77 1.73 6.48 -4.28
N THR A 78 0.55 5.86 -4.39
CA THR A 78 -0.69 6.56 -4.73
C THR A 78 -1.25 7.38 -3.57
N ILE A 79 -1.06 6.92 -2.32
CA ILE A 79 -1.75 7.43 -1.12
C ILE A 79 -1.49 8.92 -0.91
N LEU A 80 -0.22 9.34 -0.94
CA LEU A 80 0.16 10.72 -0.66
C LEU A 80 0.78 11.47 -1.85
N THR A 81 0.78 10.88 -3.05
CA THR A 81 1.08 11.61 -4.29
C THR A 81 -0.19 12.04 -5.02
N GLY A 82 -1.33 11.37 -4.76
CA GLY A 82 -2.55 11.60 -5.52
C GLY A 82 -2.45 11.23 -7.00
N ALA A 83 -1.46 10.41 -7.37
CA ALA A 83 -1.14 10.10 -8.76
C ALA A 83 -1.05 8.58 -8.98
N TYR A 84 -1.54 8.11 -10.14
CA TYR A 84 -1.40 6.71 -10.53
C TYR A 84 0.07 6.34 -10.80
N PRO A 85 0.43 5.05 -10.72
CA PRO A 85 1.75 4.54 -11.10
C PRO A 85 2.22 5.03 -12.48
N SER A 86 1.32 5.15 -13.45
CA SER A 86 1.60 5.70 -14.78
C SER A 86 2.10 7.15 -14.78
N ARG A 87 1.86 7.92 -13.72
CA ARG A 87 2.32 9.31 -13.55
C ARG A 87 3.44 9.39 -12.51
N ASN A 88 3.29 8.73 -11.37
CA ASN A 88 4.27 8.78 -10.30
C ASN A 88 5.51 7.92 -10.57
N GLY A 89 5.43 7.03 -11.57
CA GLY A 89 6.53 6.20 -12.06
C GLY A 89 6.75 4.89 -11.33
N ILE A 90 6.04 4.61 -10.26
CA ILE A 90 6.22 3.39 -9.44
C ILE A 90 5.28 2.30 -9.94
N ILE A 91 5.71 1.57 -10.97
CA ILE A 91 4.86 0.62 -11.72
C ILE A 91 4.72 -0.76 -11.05
N ALA A 92 5.70 -1.15 -10.22
CA ALA A 92 5.77 -2.43 -9.52
C ALA A 92 6.71 -2.32 -8.32
N ASN A 93 6.82 -3.36 -7.48
CA ASN A 93 7.88 -3.46 -6.47
C ASN A 93 9.25 -3.57 -7.14
N THR A 94 9.32 -4.28 -8.26
CA THR A 94 10.54 -4.46 -9.05
C THR A 94 10.17 -4.51 -10.53
N TRP A 95 10.89 -3.76 -11.35
CA TRP A 95 10.81 -3.82 -12.82
C TRP A 95 12.17 -4.13 -13.42
N TYR A 96 12.28 -4.23 -14.74
CA TYR A 96 13.54 -4.48 -15.42
C TYR A 96 13.94 -3.27 -16.28
N ASP A 97 15.15 -2.77 -16.07
CA ASP A 97 15.82 -1.88 -17.00
C ASP A 97 16.96 -2.63 -17.72
N LEU A 98 16.65 -3.13 -18.92
CA LEU A 98 17.61 -3.87 -19.73
C LEU A 98 18.74 -2.96 -20.29
N GLY A 99 18.65 -1.63 -20.10
CA GLY A 99 19.69 -0.67 -20.45
C GLY A 99 20.76 -0.51 -19.39
N GLN A 100 20.55 -1.00 -18.17
CA GLN A 100 21.53 -0.93 -17.10
C GLN A 100 22.85 -1.59 -17.48
N THR A 101 23.97 -0.97 -17.08
CA THR A 101 25.33 -1.53 -17.31
C THR A 101 25.65 -2.64 -16.33
N ARG A 102 25.05 -2.67 -15.14
CA ARG A 102 25.21 -3.73 -14.13
C ARG A 102 24.62 -5.07 -14.64
N ALA A 103 25.10 -6.18 -14.11
CA ALA A 103 24.62 -7.52 -14.46
C ALA A 103 23.15 -7.73 -14.03
N ASP A 104 22.78 -7.25 -12.85
CA ASP A 104 21.41 -7.23 -12.39
C ASP A 104 20.60 -6.19 -13.16
N LYS A 105 19.65 -6.66 -13.96
CA LYS A 105 18.75 -5.82 -14.76
C LYS A 105 17.47 -5.47 -14.02
N ALA A 106 17.21 -6.08 -12.87
CA ALA A 106 16.09 -5.76 -12.01
C ALA A 106 16.36 -4.43 -11.29
N VAL A 107 15.33 -3.62 -11.15
CA VAL A 107 15.34 -2.33 -10.44
C VAL A 107 14.28 -2.40 -9.35
N TYR A 108 14.71 -2.26 -8.10
CA TYR A 108 13.78 -2.18 -6.98
C TYR A 108 13.22 -0.76 -6.83
N CYS A 109 11.95 -0.62 -6.53
CA CYS A 109 11.25 0.67 -6.53
C CYS A 109 11.84 1.74 -5.59
N ALA A 110 12.47 1.33 -4.50
CA ALA A 110 13.08 2.21 -3.50
C ALA A 110 14.61 2.15 -3.52
N GLU A 111 15.25 1.68 -4.59
CA GLU A 111 16.70 1.73 -4.72
C GLU A 111 17.19 3.00 -5.41
N ASP A 112 18.47 3.30 -5.27
CA ASP A 112 19.23 4.18 -6.16
C ASP A 112 20.27 3.36 -6.92
N GLU A 113 19.93 2.94 -8.12
CA GLU A 113 20.81 2.12 -8.98
C GLU A 113 22.04 2.87 -9.49
N ARG A 114 22.11 4.19 -9.30
CA ARG A 114 23.27 5.03 -9.64
C ARG A 114 24.41 4.85 -8.63
N VAL A 115 24.10 4.34 -7.44
CA VAL A 115 25.13 4.06 -6.44
C VAL A 115 25.95 2.85 -6.87
N ALA A 116 27.26 3.02 -6.95
CA ALA A 116 28.17 1.96 -7.40
C ALA A 116 28.04 0.70 -6.53
N GLY A 117 27.87 -0.45 -7.18
CA GLY A 117 27.68 -1.74 -6.50
C GLY A 117 26.25 -2.02 -6.05
N SER A 118 25.29 -1.11 -6.27
CA SER A 118 23.87 -1.37 -6.00
C SER A 118 23.31 -2.51 -6.87
N THR A 119 22.47 -3.34 -6.27
CA THR A 119 21.65 -4.36 -6.95
C THR A 119 20.24 -4.30 -6.41
N SER A 120 19.26 -4.92 -7.07
CA SER A 120 17.88 -4.97 -6.61
C SER A 120 17.67 -5.69 -5.26
N SER A 121 18.69 -6.39 -4.76
CA SER A 121 18.69 -7.12 -3.49
C SER A 121 19.66 -6.57 -2.44
N ALA A 122 20.63 -5.75 -2.85
CA ALA A 122 21.61 -5.07 -1.99
C ALA A 122 21.77 -3.63 -2.47
N TYR A 123 20.92 -2.76 -2.02
CA TYR A 123 20.71 -1.42 -2.56
C TYR A 123 20.83 -0.33 -1.48
N THR A 124 21.07 0.88 -1.94
CA THR A 124 20.87 2.11 -1.15
C THR A 124 19.41 2.54 -1.30
N VAL A 125 18.71 2.67 -0.18
CA VAL A 125 17.31 3.12 -0.18
C VAL A 125 17.23 4.59 -0.59
N SER A 126 16.28 4.93 -1.48
CA SER A 126 16.12 6.27 -2.03
C SER A 126 14.71 6.49 -2.59
N PRO A 127 14.18 7.72 -2.58
CA PRO A 127 12.96 8.12 -3.30
C PRO A 127 13.23 8.43 -4.79
N TRP A 128 14.39 8.10 -5.33
CA TRP A 128 14.85 8.48 -6.67
C TRP A 128 13.84 8.18 -7.79
N HIS A 129 13.15 7.05 -7.66
CA HIS A 129 12.20 6.61 -8.69
C HIS A 129 10.85 7.33 -8.67
N LEU A 130 10.52 8.01 -7.59
CA LEU A 130 9.26 8.74 -7.46
C LEU A 130 9.32 10.04 -8.26
N LYS A 131 8.52 10.11 -9.35
CA LYS A 131 8.54 11.21 -10.33
C LYS A 131 7.74 12.45 -9.90
N VAL A 132 6.94 12.36 -8.85
CA VAL A 132 6.02 13.41 -8.40
C VAL A 132 6.16 13.70 -6.92
N PRO A 133 5.84 14.92 -6.44
CA PRO A 133 5.86 15.25 -5.03
C PRO A 133 4.80 14.50 -4.23
N THR A 134 5.07 14.30 -2.94
CA THR A 134 4.09 13.82 -1.95
C THR A 134 3.43 14.97 -1.18
N LEU A 135 2.42 14.65 -0.37
CA LEU A 135 1.84 15.60 0.59
C LEU A 135 2.92 16.29 1.45
N GLY A 136 3.92 15.53 1.92
CA GLY A 136 5.02 16.07 2.72
C GLY A 136 5.86 17.09 1.95
N ASP A 137 6.12 16.83 0.67
CA ASP A 137 6.85 17.76 -0.20
C ASP A 137 6.06 19.05 -0.42
N TYR A 138 4.74 18.96 -0.66
CA TYR A 138 3.86 20.13 -0.81
C TYR A 138 3.72 20.92 0.50
N LEU A 139 3.62 20.25 1.65
CA LEU A 139 3.64 20.91 2.95
C LEU A 139 4.88 21.77 3.15
N LYS A 140 6.06 21.24 2.82
CA LYS A 140 7.34 21.96 2.91
C LYS A 140 7.42 23.16 1.97
N LEU A 141 6.74 23.10 0.82
CA LEU A 141 6.68 24.23 -0.12
C LEU A 141 5.81 25.37 0.43
N GLN A 142 4.66 25.07 1.00
CA GLN A 142 3.73 26.08 1.53
C GLN A 142 4.11 26.54 2.95
N TRP A 143 4.54 25.59 3.79
CA TRP A 143 4.98 25.84 5.17
C TRP A 143 6.36 25.23 5.42
N PRO A 144 7.45 25.97 5.15
CA PRO A 144 8.81 25.44 5.30
C PRO A 144 9.15 24.93 6.70
N THR A 145 8.41 25.37 7.73
CA THR A 145 8.58 24.96 9.13
C THR A 145 7.80 23.69 9.50
N SER A 146 6.93 23.19 8.61
CA SER A 146 6.27 21.90 8.81
C SER A 146 7.28 20.78 8.96
N ARG A 147 7.07 19.89 9.91
CA ARG A 147 7.88 18.70 10.09
C ARG A 147 7.18 17.51 9.47
N THR A 148 7.96 16.72 8.74
CA THR A 148 7.49 15.52 8.07
C THR A 148 8.29 14.31 8.55
N VAL A 149 7.61 13.34 9.15
CA VAL A 149 8.21 12.17 9.78
C VAL A 149 7.56 10.91 9.23
N ALA A 150 8.38 9.91 8.91
CA ALA A 150 7.92 8.62 8.41
C ALA A 150 8.46 7.48 9.27
N VAL A 151 7.59 6.53 9.62
CA VAL A 151 7.96 5.26 10.26
C VAL A 151 7.25 4.13 9.54
N ALA A 152 7.96 3.08 9.14
CA ALA A 152 7.33 1.94 8.50
C ALA A 152 8.02 0.60 8.76
N GLY A 153 7.27 -0.48 8.65
CA GLY A 153 7.80 -1.85 8.66
C GLY A 153 8.51 -2.26 7.37
N LYS A 154 8.41 -1.45 6.30
CA LYS A 154 9.09 -1.65 5.02
C LYS A 154 9.70 -0.33 4.57
N ASP A 155 10.91 -0.36 4.01
CA ASP A 155 11.61 0.80 3.44
C ASP A 155 10.77 1.52 2.37
N ARG A 156 10.23 0.76 1.42
CA ARG A 156 9.38 1.28 0.34
C ARG A 156 8.12 1.98 0.82
N ALA A 157 7.51 1.50 1.90
CA ALA A 157 6.35 2.16 2.50
C ALA A 157 6.74 3.54 3.06
N ALA A 158 7.84 3.60 3.82
CA ALA A 158 8.36 4.85 4.35
C ALA A 158 8.72 5.85 3.23
N VAL A 159 9.41 5.38 2.19
CA VAL A 159 9.86 6.20 1.05
C VAL A 159 8.68 6.75 0.25
N MET A 160 7.76 5.87 -0.18
CA MET A 160 6.64 6.26 -1.06
C MET A 160 5.65 7.21 -0.39
N MET A 161 5.47 7.11 0.93
CA MET A 161 4.57 8.01 1.66
C MET A 161 5.23 9.33 2.07
N SER A 162 6.54 9.37 2.29
CA SER A 162 7.22 10.58 2.76
C SER A 162 7.88 11.44 1.65
N GLY A 163 8.13 10.85 0.50
CA GLY A 163 8.69 11.57 -0.65
C GLY A 163 10.15 11.99 -0.48
N GLN A 164 10.49 13.18 -1.04
CA GLN A 164 11.87 13.62 -1.20
C GLN A 164 12.47 14.32 0.02
N ARG A 165 11.66 14.95 0.88
CA ARG A 165 12.13 15.91 1.90
C ARG A 165 11.60 15.66 3.31
N PRO A 166 11.59 14.41 3.84
CA PRO A 166 11.23 14.19 5.23
C PRO A 166 12.31 14.72 6.17
N ASP A 167 11.92 15.17 7.37
CA ASP A 167 12.88 15.50 8.43
C ASP A 167 13.42 14.25 9.11
N GLN A 168 12.60 13.20 9.19
CA GLN A 168 12.97 11.88 9.70
C GLN A 168 12.24 10.81 8.87
N ARG A 169 12.97 9.74 8.51
CA ARG A 169 12.43 8.55 7.87
C ARG A 169 13.09 7.31 8.46
N TRP A 170 12.26 6.43 9.06
CA TRP A 170 12.71 5.24 9.75
C TRP A 170 11.93 4.03 9.24
N TYR A 171 12.64 2.97 8.90
CA TYR A 171 12.05 1.73 8.39
C TYR A 171 12.83 0.50 8.87
N TRP A 172 12.15 -0.63 8.90
CA TRP A 172 12.78 -1.89 9.25
C TRP A 172 13.60 -2.44 8.08
N ASN A 173 14.88 -2.72 8.32
CA ASN A 173 15.80 -3.24 7.31
C ASN A 173 16.02 -4.77 7.40
N GLY A 174 15.14 -5.49 8.11
CA GLY A 174 15.28 -6.92 8.38
C GLY A 174 15.92 -7.24 9.74
N LYS A 175 16.58 -6.26 10.37
CA LYS A 175 17.27 -6.43 11.66
C LYS A 175 16.94 -5.35 12.68
N THR A 176 16.78 -4.12 12.23
CA THR A 176 16.57 -2.96 13.09
C THR A 176 15.90 -1.84 12.30
N PHE A 177 15.43 -0.79 13.00
CA PHE A 177 14.99 0.43 12.33
C PHE A 177 16.20 1.21 11.79
N ALA A 178 16.20 1.47 10.50
CA ALA A 178 17.26 2.16 9.74
C ALA A 178 16.71 3.42 9.07
N THR A 179 17.58 4.23 8.50
CA THR A 179 17.25 5.42 7.69
C THR A 179 18.17 5.50 6.48
N ASP A 180 17.68 6.07 5.40
CA ASP A 180 18.42 6.44 4.18
C ASP A 180 18.91 7.91 4.22
N LEU A 181 18.45 8.69 5.20
CA LEU A 181 18.81 10.10 5.30
C LEU A 181 20.26 10.25 5.72
N ALA A 182 21.09 10.74 4.82
CA ALA A 182 22.49 11.01 5.09
C ALA A 182 22.63 12.04 6.23
N ASN A 183 23.53 11.77 7.18
CA ASN A 183 23.79 12.63 8.33
C ASN A 183 22.60 12.89 9.26
N ALA A 184 21.55 12.06 9.23
CA ALA A 184 20.44 12.18 10.14
C ALA A 184 20.92 12.04 11.60
N VAL A 185 20.57 13.00 12.44
CA VAL A 185 20.72 12.84 13.89
C VAL A 185 19.72 11.76 14.32
N VAL A 186 20.23 10.69 14.94
CA VAL A 186 19.39 9.58 15.41
C VAL A 186 18.67 10.00 16.69
N PRO A 187 17.33 10.13 16.68
CA PRO A 187 16.58 10.46 17.88
C PRO A 187 16.73 9.41 18.98
N GLN A 188 16.60 9.83 20.25
CA GLN A 188 16.67 8.92 21.39
C GLN A 188 15.54 7.87 21.36
N SER A 189 14.35 8.24 20.84
CA SER A 189 13.23 7.32 20.62
C SER A 189 13.58 6.17 19.67
N VAL A 190 14.40 6.43 18.65
CA VAL A 190 14.88 5.38 17.72
C VAL A 190 15.88 4.46 18.43
N ILE A 191 16.80 5.00 19.21
CA ILE A 191 17.76 4.20 20.00
C ILE A 191 16.99 3.28 20.96
N SER A 192 16.01 3.84 21.67
CA SER A 192 15.15 3.09 22.60
C SER A 192 14.35 1.99 21.89
N ALA A 193 13.75 2.30 20.73
CA ALA A 193 13.00 1.33 19.94
C ALA A 193 13.89 0.18 19.42
N ARG A 194 15.09 0.51 18.93
CA ARG A 194 16.09 -0.50 18.51
C ARG A 194 16.44 -1.47 19.65
N THR A 195 16.70 -0.91 20.85
CA THR A 195 17.03 -1.71 22.04
C THR A 195 15.86 -2.58 22.46
N ALA A 196 14.64 -2.03 22.52
CA ALA A 196 13.43 -2.77 22.89
C ALA A 196 13.14 -3.92 21.92
N VAL A 197 13.18 -3.65 20.61
CA VAL A 197 12.93 -4.68 19.59
C VAL A 197 14.02 -5.75 19.60
N ALA A 198 15.29 -5.38 19.76
CA ALA A 198 16.37 -6.37 19.87
C ALA A 198 16.18 -7.28 21.08
N ALA A 199 15.77 -6.75 22.23
CA ALA A 199 15.45 -7.52 23.43
C ALA A 199 14.24 -8.43 23.20
N GLN A 200 13.20 -7.94 22.54
CA GLN A 200 11.98 -8.71 22.24
C GLN A 200 12.27 -9.86 21.27
N VAL A 201 13.02 -9.61 20.20
CA VAL A 201 13.42 -10.65 19.23
C VAL A 201 14.32 -11.70 19.89
N ALA A 202 15.18 -11.32 20.81
CA ALA A 202 16.07 -12.24 21.54
C ALA A 202 15.30 -13.21 22.47
N GLN A 203 14.03 -12.95 22.79
CA GLN A 203 13.20 -13.85 23.59
C GLN A 203 12.36 -14.74 22.70
N PRO A 204 12.09 -16.01 23.10
CA PRO A 204 11.13 -16.85 22.43
C PRO A 204 9.70 -16.35 22.69
N GLN A 205 8.81 -16.54 21.73
CA GLN A 205 7.36 -16.32 21.88
C GLN A 205 6.66 -17.69 21.98
N ALA A 206 6.00 -17.94 23.10
CA ALA A 206 5.29 -19.20 23.33
C ALA A 206 3.96 -19.33 22.55
N GLY A 207 3.55 -18.27 21.88
CA GLY A 207 2.28 -18.14 21.17
C GLY A 207 1.31 -17.25 21.93
N LEU A 208 0.51 -16.51 21.17
CA LEU A 208 -0.51 -15.62 21.73
C LEU A 208 -1.68 -16.42 22.28
N GLU A 209 -2.36 -15.89 23.28
CA GLU A 209 -3.67 -16.39 23.68
C GLU A 209 -4.67 -16.21 22.53
N SER A 210 -5.53 -17.20 22.33
CA SER A 210 -6.52 -17.19 21.27
C SER A 210 -7.92 -17.05 21.85
N PRO A 211 -8.56 -15.88 21.72
CA PRO A 211 -9.96 -15.71 22.06
C PRO A 211 -10.87 -16.66 21.27
N ALA A 212 -12.06 -16.94 21.78
CA ALA A 212 -13.03 -17.84 21.16
C ALA A 212 -13.30 -17.50 19.68
N LEU A 213 -13.38 -16.21 19.34
CA LEU A 213 -13.54 -15.73 17.96
C LEU A 213 -12.43 -16.25 17.04
N CYS A 214 -11.16 -16.17 17.46
CA CYS A 214 -10.03 -16.60 16.65
C CYS A 214 -9.86 -18.13 16.68
N SER A 215 -10.10 -18.77 17.84
CA SER A 215 -10.07 -20.22 17.94
C SER A 215 -11.11 -20.90 17.05
N ALA A 216 -12.25 -20.27 16.81
CA ALA A 216 -13.26 -20.76 15.86
C ALA A 216 -12.79 -20.75 14.40
N LYS A 217 -11.77 -19.94 14.05
CA LYS A 217 -11.15 -19.90 12.73
C LYS A 217 -9.92 -20.85 12.62
N ALA A 218 -9.56 -21.57 13.70
CA ALA A 218 -8.41 -22.45 13.71
C ALA A 218 -8.71 -23.74 12.92
N ALA A 219 -8.15 -23.82 11.73
CA ALA A 219 -8.24 -25.00 10.87
C ALA A 219 -6.89 -25.22 10.17
N VAL A 220 -6.28 -26.38 10.40
CA VAL A 220 -5.01 -26.73 9.75
C VAL A 220 -5.27 -27.03 8.27
N VAL A 221 -4.69 -26.23 7.40
CA VAL A 221 -4.80 -26.37 5.95
C VAL A 221 -3.46 -26.79 5.38
N PRO A 222 -3.36 -27.96 4.73
CA PRO A 222 -2.18 -28.35 3.95
C PRO A 222 -1.96 -27.37 2.78
N VAL A 223 -0.72 -26.97 2.57
CA VAL A 223 -0.35 -26.01 1.53
C VAL A 223 0.35 -26.73 0.39
N GLY A 224 -0.10 -26.50 -0.83
CA GLY A 224 0.57 -26.99 -2.05
C GLY A 224 1.94 -26.33 -2.26
N GLY A 225 2.75 -26.86 -3.19
CA GLY A 225 4.07 -26.32 -3.48
C GLY A 225 5.14 -26.64 -2.43
N GLY A 226 4.83 -27.49 -1.43
CA GLY A 226 5.77 -28.01 -0.43
C GLY A 226 5.95 -27.14 0.81
N GLY A 227 5.06 -26.16 1.06
CA GLY A 227 5.03 -25.35 2.27
C GLY A 227 4.50 -26.11 3.49
N ALA A 228 4.75 -25.55 4.68
CA ALA A 228 4.17 -26.03 5.93
C ALA A 228 2.67 -25.74 6.02
N PRO A 229 1.86 -26.59 6.68
CA PRO A 229 0.45 -26.30 6.93
C PRO A 229 0.27 -25.00 7.72
N VAL A 230 -0.84 -24.30 7.47
CA VAL A 230 -1.18 -23.00 8.10
C VAL A 230 -2.61 -22.98 8.62
N GLY A 231 -3.02 -21.92 9.32
CA GLY A 231 -4.41 -21.61 9.69
C GLY A 231 -4.77 -21.91 11.14
N ALA A 232 -3.88 -22.53 11.94
CA ALA A 232 -4.10 -22.79 13.36
C ALA A 232 -2.92 -22.33 14.25
N GLY A 233 -2.09 -21.44 13.72
CA GLY A 233 -0.93 -20.93 14.44
C GLY A 233 -1.27 -19.77 15.38
N ARG A 234 -0.41 -19.57 16.39
CA ARG A 234 -0.53 -18.52 17.40
C ARG A 234 0.75 -17.70 17.52
N PHE A 235 1.51 -17.57 16.45
CA PHE A 235 2.77 -16.82 16.38
C PHE A 235 3.86 -17.34 17.33
N VAL A 236 3.96 -18.65 17.49
CA VAL A 236 5.09 -19.27 18.21
C VAL A 236 6.39 -18.94 17.47
N ARG A 237 7.39 -18.44 18.20
CA ARG A 237 8.65 -17.98 17.63
C ARG A 237 9.83 -18.39 18.50
N ALA A 238 10.88 -18.92 17.87
CA ALA A 238 12.15 -19.17 18.56
C ALA A 238 12.88 -17.85 18.86
N ALA A 239 13.75 -17.86 19.85
CA ALA A 239 14.63 -16.74 20.17
C ALA A 239 15.50 -16.38 18.94
N GLY A 240 15.61 -15.08 18.63
CA GLY A 240 16.41 -14.58 17.53
C GLY A 240 15.77 -14.61 16.15
N ASP A 241 14.56 -15.14 15.98
CA ASP A 241 13.88 -15.20 14.68
C ASP A 241 13.20 -13.87 14.33
N ALA A 242 13.97 -12.97 13.72
CA ALA A 242 13.45 -11.68 13.24
C ALA A 242 12.47 -11.82 12.05
N THR A 243 12.49 -12.94 11.32
CA THR A 243 11.58 -13.20 10.20
C THR A 243 10.19 -13.50 10.71
N LEU A 244 10.06 -14.34 11.72
CA LEU A 244 8.77 -14.59 12.37
C LEU A 244 8.30 -13.40 13.21
N PHE A 245 9.20 -12.61 13.79
CA PHE A 245 8.85 -11.37 14.48
C PHE A 245 8.09 -10.41 13.55
N ARG A 246 8.60 -10.15 12.34
CA ARG A 246 7.92 -9.24 11.39
C ARG A 246 6.59 -9.79 10.87
N ALA A 247 6.40 -11.12 10.89
CA ALA A 247 5.16 -11.79 10.50
C ALA A 247 4.30 -12.09 11.75
N SER A 248 4.24 -11.16 12.68
CA SER A 248 3.44 -11.26 13.91
C SER A 248 2.94 -9.87 14.34
N PRO A 249 1.90 -9.79 15.20
CA PRO A 249 1.37 -8.53 15.72
C PRO A 249 2.39 -7.66 16.46
N GLU A 250 3.43 -8.27 17.05
CA GLU A 250 4.50 -7.57 17.77
C GLU A 250 5.15 -6.48 16.90
N PHE A 251 5.20 -6.68 15.59
CA PHE A 251 5.89 -5.80 14.66
C PHE A 251 5.17 -4.47 14.43
N ASP A 252 3.85 -4.48 14.29
CA ASP A 252 3.07 -3.26 14.17
C ASP A 252 3.05 -2.48 15.48
N GLY A 253 2.97 -3.17 16.63
CA GLY A 253 3.12 -2.56 17.95
C GLY A 253 4.46 -1.84 18.13
N ALA A 254 5.56 -2.44 17.69
CA ALA A 254 6.88 -1.82 17.72
C ALA A 254 6.99 -0.59 16.78
N THR A 255 6.35 -0.65 15.61
CA THR A 255 6.30 0.45 14.63
C THR A 255 5.50 1.64 15.20
N LEU A 256 4.35 1.39 15.81
CA LEU A 256 3.53 2.42 16.47
C LEU A 256 4.23 3.04 17.69
N ALA A 257 4.93 2.21 18.48
CA ALA A 257 5.70 2.70 19.63
C ALA A 257 6.83 3.65 19.19
N LEU A 258 7.55 3.34 18.10
CA LEU A 258 8.55 4.25 17.53
C LEU A 258 7.89 5.53 17.01
N ALA A 259 6.76 5.46 16.31
CA ALA A 259 6.02 6.62 15.83
C ALA A 259 5.61 7.54 17.01
N ALA A 260 5.07 6.96 18.09
CA ALA A 260 4.72 7.70 19.31
C ALA A 260 5.94 8.38 19.95
N GLY A 261 7.08 7.68 20.01
CA GLY A 261 8.35 8.24 20.51
C GLY A 261 8.78 9.48 19.72
N LEU A 262 8.72 9.40 18.38
CA LEU A 262 9.09 10.52 17.50
C LEU A 262 8.09 11.69 17.59
N VAL A 263 6.79 11.43 17.73
CA VAL A 263 5.78 12.48 17.99
C VAL A 263 6.17 13.31 19.21
N ARG A 264 6.51 12.64 20.32
CA ARG A 264 6.88 13.29 21.58
C ARG A 264 8.22 14.02 21.47
N GLU A 265 9.27 13.35 21.01
CA GLU A 265 10.63 13.90 20.97
C GLU A 265 10.73 15.09 20.02
N MET A 266 10.11 14.98 18.83
CA MET A 266 10.10 16.06 17.84
C MET A 266 8.99 17.08 18.08
N LYS A 267 8.13 16.88 19.09
CA LYS A 267 7.01 17.78 19.44
C LYS A 267 6.08 18.00 18.22
N LEU A 268 5.75 16.95 17.49
CA LEU A 268 4.87 17.07 16.32
C LEU A 268 3.49 17.60 16.73
N GLY A 269 2.90 18.45 15.89
CA GLY A 269 1.64 19.11 16.17
C GLY A 269 1.71 20.26 17.18
N LYS A 270 2.92 20.73 17.57
CA LYS A 270 3.10 21.86 18.49
C LYS A 270 3.51 23.15 17.78
N SER A 271 3.75 23.12 16.48
CA SER A 271 4.08 24.30 15.68
C SER A 271 2.84 25.04 15.18
N ALA A 272 3.05 26.23 14.57
CA ALA A 272 1.97 26.98 13.93
C ALA A 272 1.51 26.30 12.63
N ALA A 273 2.44 25.73 11.87
CA ALA A 273 2.19 24.99 10.64
C ALA A 273 1.75 23.55 10.95
N PRO A 274 0.91 22.93 10.10
CA PRO A 274 0.58 21.50 10.21
C PRO A 274 1.82 20.63 10.04
N ASP A 275 2.02 19.64 10.90
CA ASP A 275 3.04 18.60 10.75
C ASP A 275 2.44 17.34 10.10
N LEU A 276 3.26 16.48 9.50
CA LEU A 276 2.87 15.20 8.92
C LEU A 276 3.63 14.04 9.57
N LEU A 277 2.87 13.04 10.02
CA LEU A 277 3.39 11.74 10.40
C LEU A 277 2.82 10.68 9.46
N THR A 278 3.67 9.93 8.76
CA THR A 278 3.27 8.76 7.99
C THR A 278 3.68 7.49 8.71
N VAL A 279 2.76 6.52 8.79
CA VAL A 279 3.00 5.24 9.47
C VAL A 279 2.60 4.10 8.52
N GLY A 280 3.57 3.23 8.20
CA GLY A 280 3.36 2.02 7.41
C GLY A 280 3.38 0.78 8.32
N LEU A 281 2.21 0.21 8.61
CA LEU A 281 2.04 -0.99 9.42
C LEU A 281 2.11 -2.21 8.50
N SER A 282 3.11 -3.05 8.66
CA SER A 282 3.43 -4.08 7.66
C SER A 282 3.20 -5.51 8.12
N ALA A 283 2.79 -5.73 9.38
CA ALA A 283 2.60 -7.07 9.91
C ALA A 283 1.44 -7.80 9.22
N THR A 284 0.34 -7.11 8.91
CA THR A 284 -0.83 -7.72 8.26
C THR A 284 -0.47 -8.36 6.92
N ASP A 285 0.39 -7.70 6.10
CA ASP A 285 0.90 -8.25 4.85
C ASP A 285 1.80 -9.47 5.08
N TYR A 286 2.75 -9.39 6.00
CA TYR A 286 3.61 -10.54 6.30
C TYR A 286 2.82 -11.73 6.86
N VAL A 287 1.77 -11.49 7.64
CA VAL A 287 0.84 -12.51 8.13
C VAL A 287 0.04 -13.10 6.97
N GLY A 288 -0.52 -12.26 6.09
CA GLY A 288 -1.24 -12.70 4.89
C GLY A 288 -0.38 -13.56 3.98
N HIS A 289 0.83 -13.12 3.67
CA HIS A 289 1.79 -13.90 2.88
C HIS A 289 2.10 -15.25 3.50
N ARG A 290 2.25 -15.30 4.82
CA ARG A 290 2.73 -16.50 5.50
C ARG A 290 1.62 -17.48 5.88
N TYR A 291 0.39 -17.01 6.13
CA TYR A 291 -0.68 -17.81 6.71
C TYR A 291 -2.02 -17.70 5.94
N GLY A 292 -2.12 -16.79 4.99
CA GLY A 292 -3.38 -16.42 4.33
C GLY A 292 -4.16 -15.37 5.13
N THR A 293 -5.32 -14.99 4.60
CA THR A 293 -6.12 -13.87 5.14
C THR A 293 -7.29 -14.33 6.04
N GLU A 294 -7.56 -15.63 6.15
CA GLU A 294 -8.75 -16.14 6.86
C GLU A 294 -8.46 -17.09 8.03
N GLY A 295 -7.22 -17.38 8.37
CA GLY A 295 -6.88 -18.28 9.46
C GLY A 295 -6.95 -17.63 10.85
N GLN A 296 -6.64 -18.43 11.86
CA GLN A 296 -6.50 -17.96 13.25
C GLN A 296 -5.46 -16.85 13.35
N GLU A 297 -4.39 -16.92 12.56
CA GLU A 297 -3.30 -15.98 12.57
C GLU A 297 -3.76 -14.57 12.14
N MET A 298 -4.54 -14.45 11.09
CA MET A 298 -5.08 -13.15 10.67
C MET A 298 -6.06 -12.60 11.71
N CYS A 299 -6.87 -13.45 12.34
CA CYS A 299 -7.74 -13.01 13.41
C CYS A 299 -6.96 -12.43 14.60
N LEU A 300 -5.91 -13.09 15.05
CA LEU A 300 -5.04 -12.59 16.12
C LEU A 300 -4.31 -11.30 15.73
N GLN A 301 -3.89 -11.18 14.46
CA GLN A 301 -3.30 -9.97 13.93
C GLN A 301 -4.28 -8.80 13.99
N MET A 302 -5.51 -8.97 13.51
CA MET A 302 -6.50 -7.90 13.47
C MET A 302 -6.94 -7.42 14.86
N LEU A 303 -7.13 -8.34 15.81
CA LEU A 303 -7.46 -7.97 17.19
C LEU A 303 -6.31 -7.23 17.89
N SER A 304 -5.07 -7.63 17.64
CA SER A 304 -3.89 -6.97 18.21
C SER A 304 -3.68 -5.59 17.59
N LEU A 305 -3.81 -5.47 16.27
CA LEU A 305 -3.71 -4.21 15.56
C LEU A 305 -4.76 -3.20 16.05
N ASP A 306 -6.01 -3.64 16.26
CA ASP A 306 -7.08 -2.78 16.77
C ASP A 306 -6.76 -2.20 18.15
N ARG A 307 -6.25 -3.03 19.06
CA ARG A 307 -5.79 -2.60 20.39
C ARG A 307 -4.65 -1.59 20.28
N ASP A 308 -3.61 -1.91 19.50
CA ASP A 308 -2.39 -1.11 19.40
C ASP A 308 -2.69 0.25 18.71
N LEU A 309 -3.60 0.29 17.73
CA LEU A 309 -4.14 1.52 17.16
C LEU A 309 -4.92 2.32 18.21
N GLY A 310 -5.73 1.67 19.04
CA GLY A 310 -6.46 2.32 20.14
C GLY A 310 -5.52 3.02 21.12
N ASP A 311 -4.46 2.33 21.54
CA ASP A 311 -3.43 2.86 22.44
C ASP A 311 -2.66 4.03 21.82
N PHE A 312 -2.32 3.93 20.52
CA PHE A 312 -1.66 4.99 19.78
C PHE A 312 -2.54 6.24 19.65
N LEU A 313 -3.83 6.08 19.34
CA LEU A 313 -4.76 7.21 19.28
C LEU A 313 -4.97 7.85 20.65
N ALA A 314 -5.07 7.06 21.72
CA ALA A 314 -5.14 7.59 23.09
C ALA A 314 -3.86 8.33 23.49
N PHE A 315 -2.69 7.90 23.01
CA PHE A 315 -1.44 8.63 23.16
C PHE A 315 -1.49 9.99 22.44
N LEU A 316 -1.96 10.03 21.17
CA LEU A 316 -2.09 11.28 20.39
C LEU A 316 -3.05 12.28 21.05
N ASP A 317 -4.12 11.84 21.70
CA ASP A 317 -5.02 12.70 22.46
C ASP A 317 -4.29 13.47 23.55
N ARG A 318 -3.43 12.78 24.30
CA ARG A 318 -2.68 13.38 25.40
C ARG A 318 -1.54 14.27 24.93
N GLU A 319 -0.81 13.83 23.90
CA GLU A 319 0.40 14.53 23.46
C GLU A 319 0.11 15.67 22.48
N VAL A 320 -0.86 15.51 21.58
CA VAL A 320 -1.14 16.44 20.47
C VAL A 320 -2.45 17.19 20.69
N GLY A 321 -3.55 16.47 20.87
CA GLY A 321 -4.91 16.97 21.07
C GLY A 321 -5.61 17.30 19.76
N ASP A 322 -5.07 18.20 18.93
CA ASP A 322 -5.64 18.59 17.63
C ASP A 322 -4.92 17.89 16.47
N TYR A 323 -5.48 16.81 16.00
CA TYR A 323 -4.94 16.03 14.88
C TYR A 323 -6.04 15.42 14.02
N THR A 324 -5.70 15.04 12.80
CA THR A 324 -6.55 14.26 11.90
C THR A 324 -5.85 12.96 11.52
N VAL A 325 -6.62 11.91 11.30
CA VAL A 325 -6.12 10.62 10.82
C VAL A 325 -6.74 10.32 9.46
N VAL A 326 -5.92 9.90 8.51
CA VAL A 326 -6.34 9.13 7.35
C VAL A 326 -5.75 7.74 7.45
N LEU A 327 -6.61 6.71 7.40
CA LEU A 327 -6.19 5.31 7.39
C LEU A 327 -6.67 4.65 6.10
N THR A 328 -5.77 3.91 5.46
CA THR A 328 -6.06 3.11 4.26
C THR A 328 -5.11 1.91 4.18
N ALA A 329 -5.10 1.23 3.03
CA ALA A 329 -4.11 0.22 2.68
C ALA A 329 -3.52 0.48 1.29
N ASP A 330 -2.33 -0.04 1.07
CA ASP A 330 -1.62 0.03 -0.21
C ASP A 330 -2.17 -0.98 -1.24
N HIS A 331 -2.72 -2.09 -0.79
CA HIS A 331 -3.46 -3.09 -1.56
C HIS A 331 -4.27 -3.99 -0.63
N GLY A 332 -5.09 -4.81 -1.24
CA GLY A 332 -5.76 -5.91 -0.56
C GLY A 332 -4.93 -7.20 -0.61
N GLY A 333 -5.61 -8.31 -0.50
CA GLY A 333 -5.00 -9.63 -0.56
C GLY A 333 -6.07 -10.70 -0.56
N LYS A 334 -5.65 -11.88 -0.94
CA LYS A 334 -6.51 -13.06 -1.05
C LYS A 334 -5.98 -14.21 -0.19
N ASP A 335 -6.87 -15.09 0.21
CA ASP A 335 -6.50 -16.25 1.01
C ASP A 335 -5.70 -17.30 0.20
N ILE A 336 -5.22 -18.34 0.89
CA ILE A 336 -4.52 -19.44 0.24
C ILE A 336 -5.49 -20.21 -0.67
N PRO A 337 -5.06 -20.59 -1.88
CA PRO A 337 -5.95 -21.21 -2.84
C PRO A 337 -6.46 -22.58 -2.40
N GLU A 338 -5.76 -23.27 -1.49
CA GLU A 338 -6.19 -24.54 -0.93
C GLU A 338 -7.42 -24.37 -0.01
N ARG A 339 -7.47 -23.31 0.82
CA ARG A 339 -8.63 -23.02 1.68
C ARG A 339 -9.82 -22.56 0.84
N GLU A 340 -9.58 -21.69 -0.14
CA GLU A 340 -10.59 -21.23 -1.07
C GLU A 340 -11.19 -22.35 -1.90
N SER A 341 -10.35 -23.25 -2.44
CA SER A 341 -10.82 -24.43 -3.16
C SER A 341 -11.68 -25.34 -2.29
N ALA A 342 -11.28 -25.55 -1.02
CA ALA A 342 -12.08 -26.31 -0.05
C ALA A 342 -13.41 -25.62 0.29
N ALA A 343 -13.46 -24.28 0.23
CA ALA A 343 -14.67 -23.47 0.39
C ALA A 343 -15.53 -23.41 -0.90
N GLY A 344 -15.12 -24.06 -1.99
CA GLY A 344 -15.87 -24.13 -3.26
C GLY A 344 -15.61 -22.99 -4.23
N VAL A 345 -14.55 -22.18 -4.05
CA VAL A 345 -14.17 -21.15 -5.01
C VAL A 345 -13.65 -21.81 -6.27
N ALA A 346 -14.42 -21.71 -7.34
CA ALA A 346 -14.09 -22.32 -8.62
C ALA A 346 -12.85 -21.65 -9.24
N GLY A 347 -11.86 -22.46 -9.61
CA GLY A 347 -10.64 -21.98 -10.26
C GLY A 347 -9.53 -21.53 -9.29
N ALA A 348 -9.75 -21.54 -7.96
CA ALA A 348 -8.71 -21.26 -6.99
C ALA A 348 -7.56 -22.26 -7.13
N ALA A 349 -6.40 -21.77 -7.53
CA ALA A 349 -5.23 -22.60 -7.80
C ALA A 349 -3.93 -21.79 -7.69
N ARG A 350 -2.82 -22.52 -7.58
CA ARG A 350 -1.48 -21.93 -7.73
C ARG A 350 -1.11 -21.75 -9.19
N VAL A 351 -0.31 -20.75 -9.47
CA VAL A 351 0.19 -20.46 -10.82
C VAL A 351 1.04 -21.62 -11.34
N ASP A 352 0.88 -21.94 -12.63
CA ASP A 352 1.73 -22.88 -13.34
C ASP A 352 3.16 -22.28 -13.45
N PRO A 353 4.21 -22.99 -12.98
CA PRO A 353 5.61 -22.54 -13.12
C PRO A 353 6.03 -22.28 -14.58
N ALA A 354 5.35 -22.89 -15.56
CA ALA A 354 5.60 -22.65 -16.97
C ALA A 354 5.38 -21.20 -17.41
N LEU A 355 4.54 -20.44 -16.66
CA LEU A 355 4.28 -19.02 -16.92
C LEU A 355 5.41 -18.09 -16.53
N SER A 356 6.41 -18.55 -15.73
CA SER A 356 7.52 -17.65 -15.41
C SER A 356 8.26 -17.22 -16.68
N ALA A 357 8.62 -15.94 -16.77
CA ALA A 357 9.33 -15.41 -17.93
C ALA A 357 10.60 -16.20 -18.27
N GLY A 358 11.33 -16.66 -17.24
CA GLY A 358 12.51 -17.49 -17.42
C GLY A 358 12.21 -18.86 -18.07
N THR A 359 11.17 -19.56 -17.60
CA THR A 359 10.76 -20.87 -18.14
C THR A 359 10.19 -20.71 -19.55
N MET A 360 9.29 -19.75 -19.74
CA MET A 360 8.72 -19.45 -21.07
C MET A 360 9.80 -19.04 -22.06
N GLY A 361 10.75 -18.19 -21.65
CA GLY A 361 11.87 -17.75 -22.49
C GLY A 361 12.76 -18.91 -22.94
N LYS A 362 13.05 -19.87 -22.05
CA LYS A 362 13.79 -21.10 -22.41
C LYS A 362 13.03 -21.97 -23.42
N ALA A 363 11.74 -22.19 -23.21
CA ALA A 363 10.89 -22.96 -24.13
C ALA A 363 10.83 -22.31 -25.53
N LEU A 364 10.69 -20.98 -25.58
CA LEU A 364 10.72 -20.22 -26.83
C LEU A 364 12.10 -20.27 -27.51
N GLY A 365 13.19 -20.22 -26.75
CA GLY A 365 14.55 -20.36 -27.25
C GLY A 365 14.77 -21.67 -27.97
N ALA A 366 14.36 -22.78 -27.35
CA ALA A 366 14.41 -24.11 -27.98
C ALA A 366 13.59 -24.18 -29.27
N LYS A 367 12.37 -23.62 -29.27
CA LYS A 367 11.46 -23.60 -30.43
C LYS A 367 11.99 -22.74 -31.59
N LEU A 368 12.64 -21.62 -31.30
CA LEU A 368 13.06 -20.63 -32.31
C LEU A 368 14.55 -20.79 -32.70
N GLY A 369 15.29 -21.70 -32.07
CA GLY A 369 16.74 -21.88 -32.28
C GLY A 369 17.54 -20.65 -31.78
N LEU A 370 17.11 -20.00 -30.69
CA LEU A 370 17.74 -18.80 -30.14
C LEU A 370 18.32 -19.10 -28.75
N ALA A 371 19.53 -18.63 -28.50
CA ALA A 371 20.21 -18.75 -27.21
C ALA A 371 20.09 -17.47 -26.36
N GLY A 372 20.41 -17.58 -25.07
CA GLY A 372 20.41 -16.47 -24.12
C GLY A 372 19.06 -16.26 -23.43
N THR A 373 18.99 -15.20 -22.62
CA THR A 373 17.76 -14.85 -21.90
C THR A 373 16.82 -14.06 -22.82
N LEU A 374 15.77 -14.71 -23.29
CA LEU A 374 14.82 -14.12 -24.23
C LEU A 374 13.75 -13.28 -23.56
N LEU A 375 13.34 -13.61 -22.33
CA LEU A 375 12.33 -12.90 -21.57
C LEU A 375 12.81 -12.61 -20.15
N TYR A 376 12.45 -11.45 -19.64
CA TYR A 376 12.63 -11.01 -18.24
C TYR A 376 11.26 -10.67 -17.64
N GLY A 377 11.06 -10.95 -16.36
CA GLY A 377 9.80 -10.73 -15.66
C GLY A 377 9.47 -11.85 -14.68
N GLY A 378 8.30 -11.73 -14.05
CA GLY A 378 7.74 -12.74 -13.14
C GLY A 378 6.88 -13.79 -13.86
N ASN A 379 5.89 -14.31 -13.14
CA ASN A 379 4.86 -15.21 -13.67
C ASN A 379 3.70 -14.43 -14.31
N PHE A 380 3.60 -13.13 -14.02
CA PHE A 380 2.59 -12.18 -14.48
C PHE A 380 3.17 -10.76 -14.41
N GLY A 381 2.36 -9.74 -14.73
CA GLY A 381 2.80 -8.35 -14.77
C GLY A 381 3.63 -8.04 -16.01
N ASP A 382 4.57 -7.12 -15.89
CA ASP A 382 5.40 -6.66 -16.99
C ASP A 382 6.39 -7.74 -17.45
N ILE A 383 6.41 -8.02 -18.76
CA ILE A 383 7.34 -8.95 -19.41
C ILE A 383 8.15 -8.18 -20.46
N TYR A 384 9.46 -8.33 -20.40
CA TYR A 384 10.43 -7.64 -21.25
C TYR A 384 11.13 -8.62 -22.18
N VAL A 385 11.24 -8.27 -23.47
CA VAL A 385 12.00 -9.07 -24.46
C VAL A 385 13.48 -8.66 -24.42
N GLY A 386 14.37 -9.63 -24.39
CA GLY A 386 15.81 -9.44 -24.32
C GLY A 386 16.34 -8.48 -25.39
N ARG A 387 17.27 -7.58 -25.00
CA ARG A 387 17.82 -6.54 -25.89
C ARG A 387 18.93 -6.99 -26.81
N GLY A 388 19.58 -8.13 -26.54
CA GLY A 388 20.67 -8.66 -27.37
C GLY A 388 20.24 -9.32 -28.69
N LEU A 389 18.96 -9.19 -29.06
CA LEU A 389 18.37 -9.80 -30.25
C LEU A 389 18.37 -8.80 -31.43
N ALA A 390 18.66 -9.30 -32.64
CA ALA A 390 18.43 -8.52 -33.85
C ALA A 390 16.94 -8.14 -33.98
N PRO A 391 16.57 -7.02 -34.62
CA PRO A 391 15.16 -6.56 -34.69
C PRO A 391 14.17 -7.62 -35.16
N ALA A 392 14.54 -8.40 -36.20
CA ALA A 392 13.70 -9.48 -36.71
C ALA A 392 13.53 -10.64 -35.70
N GLN A 393 14.59 -10.95 -34.93
CA GLN A 393 14.53 -11.95 -33.86
C GLN A 393 13.66 -11.46 -32.71
N LYS A 394 13.82 -10.19 -32.30
CA LYS A 394 13.00 -9.58 -31.26
C LYS A 394 11.51 -9.66 -31.64
N ALA A 395 11.14 -9.32 -32.87
CA ALA A 395 9.78 -9.40 -33.36
C ALA A 395 9.22 -10.85 -33.33
N LYS A 396 10.04 -11.85 -33.71
CA LYS A 396 9.67 -13.28 -33.63
C LYS A 396 9.46 -13.74 -32.19
N VAL A 397 10.38 -13.37 -31.27
CA VAL A 397 10.24 -13.72 -29.84
C VAL A 397 9.00 -13.09 -29.25
N LEU A 398 8.74 -11.79 -29.51
CA LEU A 398 7.56 -11.09 -29.03
C LEU A 398 6.28 -11.78 -29.53
N ALA A 399 6.17 -12.04 -30.84
CA ALA A 399 4.98 -12.69 -31.42
C ALA A 399 4.75 -14.10 -30.81
N ALA A 400 5.81 -14.88 -30.66
CA ALA A 400 5.75 -16.22 -30.08
C ALA A 400 5.37 -16.19 -28.58
N ALA A 401 5.92 -15.22 -27.83
CA ALA A 401 5.59 -15.03 -26.41
C ALA A 401 4.12 -14.62 -26.24
N LEU A 402 3.64 -13.63 -27.00
CA LEU A 402 2.22 -13.21 -26.97
C LEU A 402 1.28 -14.37 -27.28
N ALA A 403 1.61 -15.20 -28.27
CA ALA A 403 0.81 -16.37 -28.62
C ALA A 403 0.81 -17.42 -27.49
N ALA A 404 1.97 -17.68 -26.88
CA ALA A 404 2.11 -18.69 -25.83
C ALA A 404 1.35 -18.26 -24.55
N TYR A 405 1.53 -17.02 -24.10
CA TYR A 405 0.81 -16.51 -22.92
C TYR A 405 -0.69 -16.45 -23.15
N ARG A 406 -1.16 -15.99 -24.30
CA ARG A 406 -2.61 -15.93 -24.64
C ARG A 406 -3.27 -17.30 -24.72
N ALA A 407 -2.52 -18.34 -25.08
CA ALA A 407 -3.03 -19.70 -25.15
C ALA A 407 -3.06 -20.42 -23.78
N HIS A 408 -2.42 -19.85 -22.76
CA HIS A 408 -2.30 -20.53 -21.47
C HIS A 408 -3.61 -20.43 -20.67
N PRO A 409 -4.14 -21.57 -20.11
CA PRO A 409 -5.45 -21.60 -19.46
C PRO A 409 -5.57 -20.72 -18.22
N GLN A 410 -4.46 -20.37 -17.55
CA GLN A 410 -4.46 -19.48 -16.38
C GLN A 410 -4.27 -18.00 -16.72
N VAL A 411 -4.09 -17.63 -17.98
CA VAL A 411 -3.96 -16.24 -18.41
C VAL A 411 -5.32 -15.69 -18.82
N GLU A 412 -5.68 -14.54 -18.28
CA GLU A 412 -6.92 -13.82 -18.60
C GLU A 412 -6.71 -12.85 -19.75
N ALA A 413 -5.64 -12.05 -19.69
CA ALA A 413 -5.37 -11.05 -20.71
C ALA A 413 -3.86 -10.81 -20.90
N VAL A 414 -3.50 -10.42 -22.13
CA VAL A 414 -2.15 -9.96 -22.48
C VAL A 414 -2.28 -8.68 -23.28
N PHE A 415 -1.74 -7.57 -22.75
CA PHE A 415 -1.76 -6.27 -23.39
C PHE A 415 -0.34 -5.85 -23.78
N THR A 416 -0.15 -5.46 -25.03
CA THR A 416 1.14 -4.94 -25.49
C THR A 416 1.36 -3.50 -25.01
N ASN A 417 2.63 -3.10 -24.91
CA ASN A 417 3.02 -1.70 -24.63
C ASN A 417 2.27 -0.71 -25.52
N ASP A 418 2.19 -0.98 -26.83
CA ASP A 418 1.47 -0.17 -27.81
C ASP A 418 -0.04 -0.05 -27.52
N GLN A 419 -0.68 -1.12 -27.06
CA GLN A 419 -2.10 -1.08 -26.69
C GLN A 419 -2.28 -0.19 -25.46
N LEU A 420 -1.45 -0.35 -24.44
CA LEU A 420 -1.51 0.44 -23.22
C LEU A 420 -1.22 1.93 -23.51
N ALA A 421 -0.22 2.23 -24.33
CA ALA A 421 0.11 3.61 -24.70
C ALA A 421 -1.04 4.34 -25.42
N ARG A 422 -1.82 3.62 -26.23
CA ARG A 422 -2.99 4.16 -26.95
C ARG A 422 -4.27 4.19 -26.15
N THR A 423 -4.32 3.50 -25.01
CA THR A 423 -5.49 3.51 -24.12
C THR A 423 -5.52 4.80 -23.32
N ALA A 424 -6.63 5.51 -23.34
CA ALA A 424 -6.81 6.72 -22.53
C ALA A 424 -6.77 6.40 -21.03
N ILE A 425 -6.33 7.36 -20.22
CA ILE A 425 -6.52 7.27 -18.75
C ILE A 425 -8.02 7.16 -18.48
N PRO A 426 -8.44 6.15 -17.70
CA PRO A 426 -9.86 5.91 -17.49
C PRO A 426 -10.53 7.04 -16.71
N VAL A 427 -11.76 7.31 -17.08
CA VAL A 427 -12.68 8.21 -16.37
C VAL A 427 -13.80 7.39 -15.71
N GLY A 428 -14.52 7.99 -14.79
CA GLY A 428 -15.60 7.31 -14.04
C GLY A 428 -15.06 6.54 -12.84
N THR A 429 -15.88 5.62 -12.34
CA THR A 429 -15.61 4.92 -11.07
C THR A 429 -14.77 3.65 -11.29
N PRO A 430 -13.81 3.36 -10.40
CA PRO A 430 -12.79 2.31 -10.58
C PRO A 430 -13.34 0.88 -10.58
N ASP A 431 -14.53 0.67 -10.01
CA ASP A 431 -15.26 -0.62 -10.01
C ASP A 431 -15.63 -1.07 -11.43
N ARG A 432 -15.89 -0.12 -12.33
CA ARG A 432 -16.32 -0.37 -13.70
C ARG A 432 -15.19 -0.42 -14.73
N TRP A 433 -13.96 -0.19 -14.30
CA TRP A 433 -12.85 -0.20 -15.24
C TRP A 433 -12.53 -1.60 -15.76
N SER A 434 -12.39 -1.71 -17.07
CA SER A 434 -11.92 -2.93 -17.72
C SER A 434 -10.45 -3.23 -17.38
N LEU A 435 -10.01 -4.45 -17.55
CA LEU A 435 -8.63 -4.88 -17.26
C LEU A 435 -7.57 -4.03 -17.99
N ILE A 436 -7.83 -3.66 -19.26
CA ILE A 436 -6.88 -2.78 -19.97
C ILE A 436 -6.83 -1.37 -19.37
N GLN A 437 -7.94 -0.85 -18.85
CA GLN A 437 -7.97 0.43 -18.16
C GLN A 437 -7.21 0.39 -16.83
N ARG A 438 -7.36 -0.69 -16.07
CA ARG A 438 -6.58 -0.95 -14.84
C ARG A 438 -5.08 -1.08 -15.16
N ALA A 439 -4.72 -1.80 -16.22
CA ALA A 439 -3.34 -1.91 -16.69
C ALA A 439 -2.77 -0.58 -17.20
N ARG A 440 -3.61 0.26 -17.84
CA ARG A 440 -3.20 1.59 -18.32
C ARG A 440 -2.73 2.51 -17.21
N THR A 441 -3.34 2.47 -16.05
CA THR A 441 -2.94 3.28 -14.89
C THR A 441 -1.67 2.78 -14.19
N SER A 442 -1.23 1.55 -14.48
CA SER A 442 0.10 1.02 -14.09
C SER A 442 1.19 1.34 -15.12
N PHE A 443 0.84 1.77 -16.34
CA PHE A 443 1.75 1.83 -17.48
C PHE A 443 2.58 3.11 -17.50
N ASP A 444 3.90 2.98 -17.45
CA ASP A 444 4.89 4.02 -17.71
C ASP A 444 5.75 3.63 -18.92
N ALA A 445 5.74 4.44 -19.97
CA ALA A 445 6.41 4.11 -21.24
C ALA A 445 7.94 3.92 -21.12
N SER A 446 8.57 4.46 -20.07
CA SER A 446 10.01 4.35 -19.83
C SER A 446 10.40 3.13 -18.96
N ARG A 447 9.43 2.52 -18.25
CA ARG A 447 9.69 1.46 -17.28
C ARG A 447 8.94 0.16 -17.58
N SER A 448 7.73 0.24 -18.14
CA SER A 448 6.91 -0.93 -18.42
C SER A 448 7.51 -1.85 -19.50
N GLY A 449 7.17 -3.13 -19.42
CA GLY A 449 7.64 -4.17 -20.33
C GLY A 449 7.11 -4.04 -21.75
N ASP A 450 7.58 -4.92 -22.63
CA ASP A 450 7.06 -5.02 -24.00
C ASP A 450 5.58 -5.44 -24.03
N PHE A 451 5.12 -6.15 -22.99
CA PHE A 451 3.71 -6.50 -22.75
C PHE A 451 3.45 -6.83 -21.28
N VAL A 452 2.19 -6.78 -20.88
CA VAL A 452 1.70 -7.12 -19.53
C VAL A 452 0.85 -8.38 -19.60
N VAL A 453 1.07 -9.32 -18.68
CA VAL A 453 0.29 -10.56 -18.51
C VAL A 453 -0.56 -10.44 -17.26
N LEU A 454 -1.88 -10.64 -17.39
CA LEU A 454 -2.80 -10.73 -16.28
C LEU A 454 -3.29 -12.16 -16.13
N LEU A 455 -3.16 -12.71 -14.91
CA LEU A 455 -3.68 -14.03 -14.58
C LEU A 455 -5.21 -14.00 -14.42
N LYS A 456 -5.84 -15.14 -14.61
CA LYS A 456 -7.27 -15.32 -14.30
C LYS A 456 -7.52 -15.02 -12.82
N LYS A 457 -8.75 -14.65 -12.53
CA LYS A 457 -9.23 -14.52 -11.17
C LYS A 457 -8.96 -15.81 -10.40
N ASP A 458 -8.60 -15.66 -9.12
CA ASP A 458 -8.38 -16.77 -8.18
C ASP A 458 -7.12 -17.63 -8.46
N ILE A 459 -6.23 -17.19 -9.34
CA ILE A 459 -4.89 -17.78 -9.50
C ILE A 459 -3.90 -17.06 -8.58
N THR A 460 -3.37 -17.78 -7.58
CA THR A 460 -2.34 -17.27 -6.66
C THR A 460 -0.96 -17.39 -7.32
N PRO A 461 -0.22 -16.28 -7.54
CA PRO A 461 1.02 -16.28 -8.32
C PRO A 461 2.25 -16.81 -7.55
N ILE A 462 2.06 -17.78 -6.67
CA ILE A 462 3.11 -18.53 -5.96
C ILE A 462 2.97 -20.01 -6.29
N ALA A 463 3.94 -20.57 -7.01
CA ALA A 463 4.00 -22.00 -7.32
C ALA A 463 4.75 -22.80 -6.24
N ASP A 464 5.88 -22.26 -5.73
CA ASP A 464 6.72 -22.87 -4.69
C ASP A 464 6.53 -22.11 -3.36
N THR A 465 6.09 -22.81 -2.32
CA THR A 465 5.79 -22.26 -1.00
C THR A 465 6.84 -22.64 0.06
N LYS A 466 7.92 -23.34 -0.32
CA LYS A 466 9.00 -23.77 0.60
C LYS A 466 9.70 -22.59 1.28
N GLY A 467 9.71 -21.40 0.65
CA GLY A 467 10.22 -20.16 1.22
C GLY A 467 9.37 -19.57 2.36
N GLY A 468 8.22 -20.18 2.67
CA GLY A 468 7.32 -19.78 3.75
C GLY A 468 6.29 -18.73 3.37
N TYR A 469 6.24 -18.28 2.11
CA TYR A 469 5.12 -17.50 1.57
C TYR A 469 4.13 -18.44 0.90
N VAL A 470 2.90 -18.42 1.35
CA VAL A 470 1.83 -19.33 0.91
C VAL A 470 0.72 -18.62 0.15
N SER A 471 0.57 -17.32 0.33
CA SER A 471 -0.31 -16.43 -0.40
C SER A 471 0.40 -15.14 -0.79
N THR A 472 -0.15 -14.42 -1.76
CA THR A 472 0.33 -13.12 -2.22
C THR A 472 -0.77 -12.37 -2.95
N HIS A 473 -0.48 -11.15 -3.31
CA HIS A 473 -1.30 -10.15 -4.00
C HIS A 473 -0.60 -9.68 -5.28
N GLY A 474 -1.04 -8.59 -5.90
CA GLY A 474 -0.42 -7.99 -7.07
C GLY A 474 -1.25 -8.13 -8.34
N SER A 475 -2.46 -8.70 -8.24
CA SER A 475 -3.36 -8.90 -9.38
C SER A 475 -4.18 -7.66 -9.71
N ALA A 476 -4.81 -7.66 -10.88
CA ALA A 476 -5.76 -6.64 -11.30
C ALA A 476 -7.18 -6.84 -10.76
N TRP A 477 -7.40 -7.83 -9.87
CA TRP A 477 -8.71 -8.21 -9.36
C TRP A 477 -9.08 -7.46 -8.10
N ASP A 478 -10.37 -7.34 -7.82
CA ASP A 478 -10.87 -6.45 -6.78
C ASP A 478 -10.50 -6.89 -5.35
N TYR A 479 -10.25 -8.18 -5.11
CA TYR A 479 -9.74 -8.64 -3.81
C TYR A 479 -8.35 -8.07 -3.46
N ASP A 480 -7.51 -7.75 -4.47
CA ASP A 480 -6.22 -7.07 -4.29
C ASP A 480 -6.35 -5.53 -4.40
N ARG A 481 -7.38 -5.02 -5.10
CA ARG A 481 -7.56 -3.59 -5.37
C ARG A 481 -8.45 -2.88 -4.36
N ARG A 482 -9.43 -3.57 -3.73
CA ARG A 482 -10.36 -2.95 -2.78
C ARG A 482 -9.74 -2.83 -1.40
N VAL A 483 -9.75 -1.60 -0.88
CA VAL A 483 -9.18 -1.21 0.41
C VAL A 483 -10.11 -0.23 1.13
N PRO A 484 -10.15 -0.17 2.47
CA PRO A 484 -10.87 0.88 3.16
C PRO A 484 -10.12 2.22 3.07
N ILE A 485 -10.87 3.34 3.07
CA ILE A 485 -10.33 4.67 3.37
C ILE A 485 -11.16 5.25 4.51
N ILE A 486 -10.49 5.73 5.55
CA ILE A 486 -11.11 6.34 6.72
C ILE A 486 -10.51 7.72 6.94
N PHE A 487 -11.34 8.76 7.00
CA PHE A 487 -10.96 10.09 7.46
C PHE A 487 -11.58 10.33 8.84
N TRP A 488 -10.75 10.65 9.82
CA TRP A 488 -11.20 10.88 11.17
C TRP A 488 -10.54 12.11 11.79
N ARG A 489 -11.32 12.91 12.48
CA ARG A 489 -10.88 14.00 13.36
C ARG A 489 -11.89 14.14 14.50
N PRO A 490 -11.50 14.60 15.71
CA PRO A 490 -12.46 14.91 16.76
C PRO A 490 -13.56 15.84 16.26
N GLY A 491 -14.83 15.46 16.49
CA GLY A 491 -15.98 16.24 16.05
C GLY A 491 -16.48 15.99 14.62
N TYR A 492 -15.83 15.11 13.84
CA TYR A 492 -16.38 14.68 12.55
C TYR A 492 -17.59 13.78 12.75
N PRO A 493 -18.64 13.90 11.91
CA PRO A 493 -19.79 13.00 11.98
C PRO A 493 -19.38 11.58 11.54
N ALA A 494 -19.96 10.58 12.20
CA ALA A 494 -19.87 9.20 11.74
C ALA A 494 -20.67 9.03 10.45
N LEU A 495 -19.98 8.71 9.36
CA LEU A 495 -20.57 8.52 8.04
C LEU A 495 -19.92 7.34 7.33
N THR A 496 -20.71 6.38 6.90
CA THR A 496 -20.25 5.33 5.98
C THR A 496 -20.77 5.64 4.59
N VAL A 497 -19.86 5.73 3.63
CA VAL A 497 -20.16 6.08 2.23
C VAL A 497 -19.75 4.91 1.34
N ASP A 498 -20.74 4.21 0.80
CA ASP A 498 -20.51 3.12 -0.15
C ASP A 498 -20.44 3.67 -1.59
N MET A 499 -19.38 4.42 -1.84
CA MET A 499 -19.07 5.00 -3.15
C MET A 499 -17.66 4.54 -3.57
N PRO A 500 -17.47 4.09 -4.80
CA PRO A 500 -16.17 3.63 -5.29
C PRO A 500 -15.22 4.81 -5.52
N VAL A 501 -14.55 5.23 -4.44
CA VAL A 501 -13.47 6.23 -4.43
C VAL A 501 -12.11 5.54 -4.59
N GLN A 502 -11.02 6.30 -4.67
CA GLN A 502 -9.68 5.77 -4.90
C GLN A 502 -8.65 6.32 -3.91
N THR A 503 -7.57 5.58 -3.71
CA THR A 503 -6.46 6.02 -2.85
C THR A 503 -5.79 7.30 -3.34
N VAL A 504 -5.76 7.54 -4.66
CA VAL A 504 -5.28 8.82 -5.24
C VAL A 504 -6.14 10.02 -4.81
N ASP A 505 -7.38 9.81 -4.34
CA ASP A 505 -8.26 10.86 -3.85
C ASP A 505 -7.87 11.37 -2.45
N ILE A 506 -6.99 10.65 -1.74
CA ILE A 506 -6.55 11.00 -0.38
C ILE A 506 -5.77 12.31 -0.38
N LEU A 507 -4.77 12.47 -1.24
CA LEU A 507 -3.97 13.71 -1.27
C LEU A 507 -4.83 14.97 -1.45
N PRO A 508 -5.66 15.11 -2.51
CA PRO A 508 -6.46 16.32 -2.69
C PRO A 508 -7.49 16.54 -1.58
N THR A 509 -7.96 15.46 -0.96
CA THR A 509 -8.90 15.53 0.17
C THR A 509 -8.22 16.09 1.42
N VAL A 510 -7.05 15.56 1.80
CA VAL A 510 -6.28 16.06 2.94
C VAL A 510 -5.80 17.48 2.67
N ALA A 511 -5.37 17.79 1.46
CA ALA A 511 -4.98 19.14 1.06
C ALA A 511 -6.11 20.16 1.27
N ALA A 512 -7.34 19.81 0.87
CA ALA A 512 -8.51 20.65 1.10
C ALA A 512 -8.82 20.84 2.60
N MET A 513 -8.65 19.79 3.42
CA MET A 513 -8.86 19.86 4.87
C MET A 513 -7.91 20.83 5.59
N ILE A 514 -6.74 21.08 5.03
CA ILE A 514 -5.70 21.91 5.63
C ILE A 514 -5.45 23.23 4.89
N GLY A 515 -6.16 23.50 3.81
CA GLY A 515 -5.94 24.68 2.96
C GLY A 515 -4.59 24.66 2.23
N LEU A 516 -4.12 23.47 1.85
CA LEU A 516 -2.90 23.29 1.08
C LEU A 516 -3.20 23.39 -0.42
N ALA A 517 -2.47 24.25 -1.13
CA ALA A 517 -2.58 24.38 -2.57
C ALA A 517 -1.84 23.25 -3.29
N ILE A 518 -2.54 22.55 -4.17
CA ILE A 518 -1.96 21.55 -5.07
C ILE A 518 -2.00 22.09 -6.51
N PRO A 519 -0.88 22.06 -7.26
CA PRO A 519 -0.84 22.52 -8.65
C PRO A 519 -1.81 21.76 -9.55
N ARG A 520 -2.53 22.47 -10.41
CA ARG A 520 -3.44 21.88 -11.40
C ARG A 520 -2.69 20.90 -12.31
N GLY A 521 -3.32 19.76 -12.62
CA GLY A 521 -2.76 18.74 -13.52
C GLY A 521 -1.60 17.93 -12.92
N GLY A 522 -1.21 18.18 -11.65
CA GLY A 522 -0.14 17.45 -10.96
C GLY A 522 -0.60 16.10 -10.39
N ILE A 523 -1.91 15.88 -10.25
CA ILE A 523 -2.51 14.72 -9.62
C ILE A 523 -3.60 14.11 -10.50
N ASP A 524 -4.00 12.87 -10.21
CA ASP A 524 -5.09 12.15 -10.87
C ASP A 524 -6.33 12.05 -9.95
N GLY A 525 -6.13 12.19 -8.65
CA GLY A 525 -7.17 12.08 -7.63
C GLY A 525 -8.12 13.27 -7.60
N LYS A 526 -9.28 13.04 -6.98
CA LYS A 526 -10.34 14.03 -6.78
C LYS A 526 -10.55 14.24 -5.28
N CYS A 527 -10.87 15.47 -4.89
CA CYS A 527 -11.23 15.76 -3.51
C CYS A 527 -12.58 15.12 -3.16
N LEU A 528 -12.58 14.43 -2.03
CA LEU A 528 -13.78 13.80 -1.46
C LEU A 528 -14.31 14.68 -0.33
N SER A 529 -15.33 15.29 -0.23
CA SER A 529 -15.79 16.12 0.91
C SER A 529 -15.98 15.27 2.18
N PRO A 530 -14.95 14.97 2.97
CA PRO A 530 -15.03 13.99 4.06
C PRO A 530 -15.67 14.55 5.32
N ALA A 531 -15.95 15.85 5.36
CA ALA A 531 -16.52 16.53 6.52
C ALA A 531 -17.35 17.77 6.13
N PRO A 532 -18.31 18.19 6.98
CA PRO A 532 -18.97 19.46 6.83
C PRO A 532 -17.95 20.62 6.84
N GLY A 533 -17.96 21.45 5.80
CA GLY A 533 -17.06 22.59 5.67
C GLY A 533 -15.70 22.30 5.02
N ALA A 534 -15.37 21.05 4.68
CA ALA A 534 -14.26 20.77 3.77
C ALA A 534 -14.66 21.24 2.36
N VAL A 535 -14.13 22.39 1.95
CA VAL A 535 -14.37 22.93 0.61
C VAL A 535 -13.34 22.32 -0.33
N CYS A 536 -13.79 21.38 -1.15
CA CYS A 536 -13.00 20.94 -2.29
C CYS A 536 -12.87 22.12 -3.25
N VAL A 537 -11.75 22.80 -3.21
CA VAL A 537 -11.45 23.86 -4.18
C VAL A 537 -11.18 23.17 -5.50
N THR A 538 -12.18 23.13 -6.36
CA THR A 538 -12.00 22.81 -7.78
C THR A 538 -11.46 24.08 -8.46
N GLU A 539 -10.17 24.26 -8.44
CA GLU A 539 -9.55 25.25 -9.31
C GLU A 539 -9.26 24.68 -10.69
#